data_c8619964757f1dd0a1d904f22ae62eee
#
_entry.id   c8619964757f1dd0a1d904f22ae62eee
#
_cell.length_a   1.000
_cell.length_b   1.000
_cell.length_c   1.000
_cell.angle_alpha   90.00
_cell.angle_beta   90.00
_cell.angle_gamma   90.00
#
_symmetry.space_group_name_H-M   'P 1'
#
loop_
_entity.id
_entity.type
_entity.pdbx_description
1 polymer ?
#
loop_
_entity_poly.entity_id
_entity_poly.type
_entity_poly.pdbx_seq_one_letter_code
_entity_poly.pdbx_strand_id
1 'polypeptide(L)'
;MVAGGLDRWGLSPETAVSVLNLSENATFALSDPHNGRELVVRVHRVGYSSPEEIRSELAWIEALGREGVVETATPVAGVDGERLQTLASPSGAASRHAVAFVRLPGRAPDPARDTVYWFDRLGEVTARMHRHARNWRLPVDFRRKRWDLEAMVGPRAFWGSWRAAIGLTPAGVAIIEGALGVIDARLARYGSGPDRFGLVHADLHLANLLVHDTNLRIIDFDDCGFSWFMYDFATAVSFIEHQPNVPDLLSAWTAGYRRAATLTEADIAEIPTFVVLRRILLSAWFASHSEVPMAQQMGAAYTAGTVDLAERLLSGKFLR
;
A
#
# COMPACT_ATOMS: atom_id res chain seq x y z
N MET A 1 22.47 -12.76 1.29
CA MET A 1 22.27 -11.63 2.22
C MET A 1 21.46 -12.06 3.43
N VAL A 2 20.17 -12.44 3.35
CA VAL A 2 19.36 -12.85 4.51
C VAL A 2 19.97 -14.05 5.22
N ALA A 3 20.32 -15.14 4.50
CA ALA A 3 20.96 -16.31 5.09
C ALA A 3 22.30 -16.03 5.82
N GLY A 4 23.03 -14.97 5.44
CA GLY A 4 24.25 -14.54 6.12
C GLY A 4 24.02 -13.51 7.24
N GLY A 5 22.78 -13.19 7.60
CA GLY A 5 22.42 -12.25 8.64
C GLY A 5 21.38 -12.79 9.63
N LEU A 6 21.20 -14.09 9.70
CA LEU A 6 20.27 -14.77 10.61
C LEU A 6 20.59 -14.49 12.09
N ASP A 7 21.89 -14.38 12.39
CA ASP A 7 22.42 -14.01 13.70
C ASP A 7 21.91 -12.66 14.20
N ARG A 8 21.57 -11.74 13.30
CA ARG A 8 20.98 -10.43 13.67
C ARG A 8 19.71 -10.56 14.48
N TRP A 9 18.95 -11.63 14.28
CA TRP A 9 17.73 -11.92 15.02
C TRP A 9 17.86 -13.14 15.95
N GLY A 10 19.09 -13.61 16.20
CA GLY A 10 19.36 -14.77 17.07
C GLY A 10 18.75 -16.06 16.52
N LEU A 11 18.71 -16.19 15.19
CA LEU A 11 18.25 -17.40 14.51
C LEU A 11 19.41 -18.36 14.25
N SER A 12 19.11 -19.65 14.23
CA SER A 12 20.10 -20.68 13.98
C SER A 12 20.58 -20.69 12.54
N PRO A 13 21.79 -21.21 12.24
CA PRO A 13 22.27 -21.39 10.88
C PRO A 13 21.41 -22.35 10.03
N GLU A 14 20.65 -23.23 10.68
CA GLU A 14 19.75 -24.20 10.03
C GLU A 14 18.38 -23.60 9.68
N THR A 15 18.16 -22.32 9.98
CA THR A 15 16.92 -21.61 9.64
C THR A 15 16.62 -21.69 8.13
N ALA A 16 15.47 -22.25 7.80
CA ALA A 16 14.99 -22.28 6.43
C ALA A 16 14.63 -20.87 5.96
N VAL A 17 15.12 -20.48 4.78
CA VAL A 17 14.87 -19.18 4.15
C VAL A 17 14.18 -19.41 2.82
N SER A 18 12.98 -18.87 2.64
CA SER A 18 12.24 -18.93 1.37
C SER A 18 11.79 -17.54 0.94
N VAL A 19 11.80 -17.31 -0.37
CA VAL A 19 11.33 -16.05 -0.97
C VAL A 19 9.79 -16.02 -0.94
N LEU A 20 9.21 -14.95 -0.42
CA LEU A 20 7.77 -14.71 -0.48
C LEU A 20 7.42 -13.76 -1.63
N ASN A 21 8.18 -12.67 -1.78
CA ASN A 21 7.93 -11.67 -2.81
C ASN A 21 9.22 -10.95 -3.22
N LEU A 22 9.28 -10.56 -4.49
CA LEU A 22 10.32 -9.70 -5.06
C LEU A 22 9.63 -8.60 -5.87
N SER A 23 9.59 -7.39 -5.33
CA SER A 23 9.06 -6.18 -5.97
C SER A 23 9.99 -5.01 -5.69
N GLU A 24 9.51 -3.93 -5.09
CA GLU A 24 10.33 -2.84 -4.56
C GLU A 24 11.29 -3.35 -3.49
N ASN A 25 10.80 -4.23 -2.64
CA ASN A 25 11.55 -4.90 -1.60
C ASN A 25 11.66 -6.41 -1.90
N ALA A 26 12.61 -7.06 -1.21
CA ALA A 26 12.68 -8.50 -1.20
C ALA A 26 12.18 -9.03 0.15
N THR A 27 11.13 -9.84 0.13
CA THR A 27 10.48 -10.37 1.34
C THR A 27 10.71 -11.88 1.44
N PHE A 28 11.15 -12.32 2.62
CA PHE A 28 11.53 -13.72 2.89
C PHE A 28 10.77 -14.25 4.10
N ALA A 29 10.34 -15.51 4.04
CA ALA A 29 9.92 -16.25 5.22
C ALA A 29 11.11 -17.00 5.81
N LEU A 30 11.23 -16.97 7.12
CA LEU A 30 12.24 -17.65 7.90
C LEU A 30 11.57 -18.59 8.91
N SER A 31 12.02 -19.83 8.97
CA SER A 31 11.55 -20.85 9.92
C SER A 31 12.75 -21.46 10.63
N ASP A 32 12.88 -21.19 11.92
CA ASP A 32 13.98 -21.70 12.74
C ASP A 32 13.56 -22.99 13.44
N PRO A 33 14.17 -24.15 13.08
CA PRO A 33 13.81 -25.44 13.67
C PRO A 33 14.21 -25.58 15.13
N HIS A 34 15.18 -24.78 15.63
CA HIS A 34 15.68 -24.91 17.00
C HIS A 34 14.78 -24.27 18.04
N ASN A 35 14.16 -23.14 17.72
CA ASN A 35 13.33 -22.39 18.67
C ASN A 35 11.90 -22.22 18.18
N GLY A 36 11.56 -22.75 17.02
CA GLY A 36 10.21 -22.67 16.42
C GLY A 36 9.80 -21.25 15.98
N ARG A 37 10.75 -20.32 15.87
CA ARG A 37 10.42 -18.94 15.46
C ARG A 37 10.12 -18.88 13.99
N GLU A 38 8.99 -18.29 13.66
CA GLU A 38 8.53 -17.98 12.31
C GLU A 38 8.58 -16.48 12.11
N LEU A 39 9.45 -16.00 11.21
CA LEU A 39 9.62 -14.58 10.92
C LEU A 39 9.38 -14.31 9.43
N VAL A 40 9.01 -13.07 9.13
CA VAL A 40 9.08 -12.49 7.79
C VAL A 40 10.13 -11.38 7.82
N VAL A 41 11.10 -11.44 6.92
CA VAL A 41 12.14 -10.41 6.79
C VAL A 41 11.95 -9.68 5.47
N ARG A 42 11.77 -8.36 5.55
CA ARG A 42 11.77 -7.46 4.40
C ARG A 42 13.11 -6.77 4.28
N VAL A 43 13.76 -6.94 3.13
CA VAL A 43 15.01 -6.28 2.76
C VAL A 43 14.68 -5.14 1.80
N HIS A 44 14.98 -3.92 2.23
CA HIS A 44 14.60 -2.71 1.50
C HIS A 44 15.43 -2.52 0.22
N ARG A 45 14.77 -2.03 -0.84
CA ARG A 45 15.44 -1.54 -2.05
C ARG A 45 16.26 -0.29 -1.71
N VAL A 46 17.47 -0.22 -2.25
CA VAL A 46 18.34 0.94 -2.04
C VAL A 46 17.69 2.20 -2.63
N GLY A 47 17.59 3.24 -1.81
CA GLY A 47 17.05 4.55 -2.22
C GLY A 47 15.53 4.65 -2.29
N TYR A 48 14.77 3.59 -1.94
CA TYR A 48 13.30 3.66 -1.92
C TYR A 48 12.76 4.32 -0.65
N SER A 49 13.27 3.94 0.51
CA SER A 49 12.93 4.54 1.79
C SER A 49 14.20 4.86 2.58
N SER A 50 14.22 5.99 3.26
CA SER A 50 15.32 6.35 4.17
C SER A 50 15.22 5.57 5.49
N PRO A 51 16.31 5.47 6.28
CA PRO A 51 16.23 4.88 7.62
C PRO A 51 15.19 5.53 8.53
N GLU A 52 15.01 6.83 8.42
CA GLU A 52 14.03 7.61 9.20
C GLU A 52 12.59 7.24 8.78
N GLU A 53 12.36 7.09 7.48
CA GLU A 53 11.06 6.65 6.96
C GLU A 53 10.73 5.23 7.40
N ILE A 54 11.70 4.30 7.38
CA ILE A 54 11.50 2.93 7.86
C ILE A 54 11.18 2.91 9.36
N ARG A 55 11.93 3.67 10.18
CA ARG A 55 11.64 3.77 11.62
C ARG A 55 10.26 4.36 11.89
N SER A 56 9.84 5.34 11.10
CA SER A 56 8.52 5.96 11.21
C SER A 56 7.39 5.00 10.86
N GLU A 57 7.55 4.17 9.83
CA GLU A 57 6.63 3.08 9.51
C GLU A 57 6.49 2.13 10.71
N LEU A 58 7.62 1.62 11.22
CA LEU A 58 7.63 0.69 12.35
C LEU A 58 6.98 1.30 13.59
N ALA A 59 7.21 2.58 13.87
CA ALA A 59 6.59 3.28 14.99
C ALA A 59 5.06 3.34 14.86
N TRP A 60 4.54 3.53 13.65
CA TRP A 60 3.10 3.52 13.43
C TRP A 60 2.50 2.10 13.55
N ILE A 61 3.14 1.09 12.95
CA ILE A 61 2.73 -0.32 13.11
C ILE A 61 2.64 -0.70 14.59
N GLU A 62 3.66 -0.36 15.38
CA GLU A 62 3.69 -0.65 16.82
C GLU A 62 2.60 0.08 17.61
N ALA A 63 2.33 1.33 17.26
CA ALA A 63 1.25 2.10 17.88
C ALA A 63 -0.10 1.45 17.59
N LEU A 64 -0.37 1.12 16.31
CA LEU A 64 -1.61 0.46 15.89
C LEU A 64 -1.83 -0.89 16.61
N GLY A 65 -0.78 -1.72 16.68
CA GLY A 65 -0.86 -3.02 17.37
C GLY A 65 -1.03 -2.88 18.88
N ARG A 66 -0.22 -2.03 19.53
CA ARG A 66 -0.28 -1.79 20.99
C ARG A 66 -1.62 -1.23 21.45
N GLU A 67 -2.24 -0.38 20.64
CA GLU A 67 -3.52 0.27 20.94
C GLU A 67 -4.73 -0.56 20.45
N GLY A 68 -4.48 -1.77 19.91
CA GLY A 68 -5.54 -2.67 19.46
C GLY A 68 -6.40 -2.12 18.30
N VAL A 69 -5.82 -1.23 17.49
CA VAL A 69 -6.53 -0.59 16.37
C VAL A 69 -6.74 -1.56 15.22
N VAL A 70 -5.68 -2.32 14.90
CA VAL A 70 -5.68 -3.33 13.83
C VAL A 70 -4.76 -4.49 14.20
N GLU A 71 -5.12 -5.71 13.79
CA GLU A 71 -4.20 -6.84 13.82
C GLU A 71 -3.19 -6.68 12.68
N THR A 72 -1.91 -6.51 13.03
CA THR A 72 -0.81 -6.38 12.07
C THR A 72 0.43 -7.12 12.56
N ALA A 73 1.39 -7.33 11.67
CA ALA A 73 2.63 -8.02 11.98
C ALA A 73 3.48 -7.20 12.98
N THR A 74 3.86 -7.82 14.08
CA THR A 74 4.67 -7.16 15.12
C THR A 74 6.13 -7.09 14.65
N PRO A 75 6.76 -5.90 14.61
CA PRO A 75 8.18 -5.76 14.34
C PRO A 75 9.04 -6.45 15.42
N VAL A 76 10.10 -7.14 14.98
CA VAL A 76 11.02 -7.88 15.83
C VAL A 76 12.34 -7.15 15.90
N ALA A 77 12.80 -6.85 17.11
CA ALA A 77 14.14 -6.29 17.34
C ALA A 77 15.24 -7.33 17.07
N GLY A 78 16.36 -6.87 16.56
CA GLY A 78 17.58 -7.65 16.49
C GLY A 78 18.17 -7.90 17.89
N VAL A 79 19.25 -8.70 17.94
CA VAL A 79 19.98 -8.99 19.19
C VAL A 79 20.63 -7.75 19.82
N ASP A 80 20.83 -6.70 19.01
CA ASP A 80 21.30 -5.38 19.44
C ASP A 80 20.18 -4.48 20.00
N GLY A 81 18.94 -4.95 19.98
CA GLY A 81 17.77 -4.20 20.42
C GLY A 81 17.14 -3.31 19.33
N GLU A 82 17.80 -3.14 18.18
CA GLU A 82 17.32 -2.32 17.09
C GLU A 82 16.39 -3.09 16.15
N ARG A 83 15.30 -2.46 15.71
CA ARG A 83 14.38 -3.07 14.73
C ARG A 83 14.90 -2.97 13.30
N LEU A 84 15.55 -1.85 12.98
CA LEU A 84 16.17 -1.63 11.67
C LEU A 84 17.57 -2.22 11.67
N GLN A 85 17.75 -3.32 10.92
CA GLN A 85 19.02 -3.99 10.77
C GLN A 85 19.70 -3.61 9.46
N THR A 86 21.01 -3.76 9.40
CA THR A 86 21.81 -3.61 8.18
C THR A 86 22.43 -4.94 7.81
N LEU A 87 22.11 -5.46 6.62
CA LEU A 87 22.63 -6.70 6.09
C LEU A 87 23.74 -6.43 5.07
N ALA A 88 24.91 -7.05 5.26
CA ALA A 88 25.98 -6.99 4.30
C ALA A 88 25.65 -7.75 3.02
N SER A 89 26.10 -7.23 1.87
CA SER A 89 25.99 -7.92 0.61
C SER A 89 27.11 -8.97 0.47
N PRO A 90 26.79 -10.24 0.14
CA PRO A 90 27.82 -11.25 -0.09
C PRO A 90 28.76 -10.95 -1.27
N SER A 91 28.28 -10.14 -2.23
CA SER A 91 29.03 -9.77 -3.44
C SER A 91 29.88 -8.51 -3.29
N GLY A 92 29.99 -7.93 -2.08
CA GLY A 92 30.65 -6.65 -1.85
C GLY A 92 29.87 -5.43 -2.36
N ALA A 93 28.66 -5.63 -2.87
CA ALA A 93 27.76 -4.51 -3.18
C ALA A 93 27.30 -3.80 -1.89
N ALA A 94 26.60 -2.68 -2.02
CA ALA A 94 26.10 -1.91 -0.89
C ALA A 94 25.28 -2.77 0.08
N SER A 95 25.47 -2.56 1.38
CA SER A 95 24.61 -3.12 2.42
C SER A 95 23.17 -2.63 2.25
N ARG A 96 22.22 -3.39 2.77
CA ARG A 96 20.78 -3.04 2.69
C ARG A 96 20.15 -3.02 4.08
N HIS A 97 19.20 -2.15 4.26
CA HIS A 97 18.35 -2.15 5.43
C HIS A 97 17.37 -3.33 5.38
N ALA A 98 17.11 -3.90 6.56
CA ALA A 98 16.16 -4.99 6.70
C ALA A 98 15.39 -4.85 8.01
N VAL A 99 14.14 -5.29 8.00
CA VAL A 99 13.25 -5.36 9.16
C VAL A 99 12.67 -6.76 9.25
N ALA A 100 12.47 -7.25 10.46
CA ALA A 100 11.83 -8.53 10.69
C ALA A 100 10.48 -8.33 11.39
N PHE A 101 9.54 -9.20 11.09
CA PHE A 101 8.21 -9.25 11.67
C PHE A 101 7.88 -10.66 12.13
N VAL A 102 7.06 -10.79 13.16
CA VAL A 102 6.45 -12.07 13.49
C VAL A 102 5.56 -12.50 12.31
N ARG A 103 5.74 -13.73 11.84
CA ARG A 103 4.92 -14.26 10.75
C ARG A 103 3.49 -14.47 11.23
N LEU A 104 2.55 -13.85 10.54
CA LEU A 104 1.13 -14.02 10.83
C LEU A 104 0.56 -15.20 10.04
N PRO A 105 -0.34 -15.99 10.63
CA PRO A 105 -1.13 -16.97 9.90
C PRO A 105 -2.19 -16.28 9.06
N GLY A 106 -2.56 -16.91 7.94
CA GLY A 106 -3.59 -16.43 7.05
C GLY A 106 -3.17 -16.46 5.59
N ARG A 107 -4.09 -16.06 4.74
CA ARG A 107 -3.89 -15.95 3.28
C ARG A 107 -4.57 -14.70 2.76
N ALA A 108 -4.17 -14.22 1.61
CA ALA A 108 -4.88 -13.14 0.93
C ALA A 108 -6.35 -13.56 0.65
N PRO A 109 -7.32 -12.64 0.74
CA PRO A 109 -8.69 -12.90 0.30
C PRO A 109 -8.71 -13.35 -1.16
N ASP A 110 -9.55 -14.33 -1.47
CA ASP A 110 -9.77 -14.75 -2.86
C ASP A 110 -10.61 -13.67 -3.57
N PRO A 111 -10.12 -13.05 -4.66
CA PRO A 111 -10.87 -12.02 -5.37
C PRO A 111 -12.18 -12.52 -6.00
N ALA A 112 -12.36 -13.84 -6.14
CA ALA A 112 -13.56 -14.46 -6.65
C ALA A 112 -14.56 -14.86 -5.54
N ARG A 113 -14.20 -14.73 -4.26
CA ARG A 113 -15.03 -15.21 -3.15
C ARG A 113 -15.07 -14.21 -2.01
N ASP A 114 -16.27 -13.97 -1.50
CA ASP A 114 -16.49 -13.22 -0.24
C ASP A 114 -15.89 -11.82 -0.21
N THR A 115 -15.54 -11.23 -1.38
CA THR A 115 -14.89 -9.91 -1.44
C THR A 115 -15.75 -8.83 -0.82
N VAL A 116 -17.07 -8.86 -1.02
CA VAL A 116 -18.00 -7.90 -0.41
C VAL A 116 -17.93 -7.96 1.12
N TYR A 117 -17.91 -9.17 1.70
CA TYR A 117 -17.73 -9.36 3.14
C TYR A 117 -16.40 -8.78 3.63
N TRP A 118 -15.30 -9.08 2.92
CA TRP A 118 -13.99 -8.59 3.33
C TRP A 118 -13.83 -7.08 3.14
N PHE A 119 -14.47 -6.48 2.14
CA PHE A 119 -14.48 -5.03 1.97
C PHE A 119 -15.30 -4.33 3.05
N ASP A 120 -16.38 -4.92 3.54
CA ASP A 120 -17.11 -4.43 4.71
C ASP A 120 -16.19 -4.41 5.96
N ARG A 121 -15.48 -5.50 6.22
CA ARG A 121 -14.51 -5.57 7.32
C ARG A 121 -13.34 -4.62 7.13
N LEU A 122 -12.83 -4.51 5.91
CA LEU A 122 -11.75 -3.59 5.56
C LEU A 122 -12.15 -2.13 5.79
N GLY A 123 -13.38 -1.77 5.43
CA GLY A 123 -13.90 -0.42 5.69
C GLY A 123 -13.87 -0.06 7.18
N GLU A 124 -14.31 -0.96 8.04
CA GLU A 124 -14.27 -0.74 9.49
C GLU A 124 -12.84 -0.60 10.02
N VAL A 125 -11.93 -1.49 9.58
CA VAL A 125 -10.51 -1.45 9.98
C VAL A 125 -9.84 -0.16 9.48
N THR A 126 -10.07 0.22 8.24
CA THR A 126 -9.55 1.46 7.65
C THR A 126 -10.01 2.68 8.43
N ALA A 127 -11.30 2.74 8.81
CA ALA A 127 -11.83 3.83 9.61
C ALA A 127 -11.17 3.92 11.01
N ARG A 128 -10.87 2.77 11.63
CA ARG A 128 -10.13 2.73 12.90
C ARG A 128 -8.71 3.28 12.74
N MET A 129 -8.00 2.88 11.68
CA MET A 129 -6.65 3.40 11.38
C MET A 129 -6.68 4.90 11.13
N HIS A 130 -7.63 5.42 10.34
CA HIS A 130 -7.76 6.85 10.08
C HIS A 130 -8.11 7.64 11.33
N ARG A 131 -9.01 7.11 12.19
CA ARG A 131 -9.32 7.73 13.49
C ARG A 131 -8.10 7.77 14.40
N HIS A 132 -7.32 6.68 14.46
CA HIS A 132 -6.05 6.65 15.17
C HIS A 132 -5.10 7.71 14.61
N ALA A 133 -4.88 7.74 13.31
CA ALA A 133 -3.97 8.68 12.65
C ALA A 133 -4.29 10.15 12.94
N ARG A 134 -5.57 10.52 13.03
CA ARG A 134 -6.01 11.88 13.38
C ARG A 134 -5.66 12.27 14.82
N ASN A 135 -5.58 11.32 15.73
CA ASN A 135 -5.38 11.56 17.17
C ASN A 135 -3.99 11.15 17.65
N TRP A 136 -3.25 10.40 16.85
CA TRP A 136 -1.94 9.91 17.23
C TRP A 136 -0.92 11.03 17.23
N ARG A 137 -0.25 11.19 18.37
CA ARG A 137 0.85 12.15 18.45
C ARG A 137 2.06 11.57 17.73
N LEU A 138 2.38 12.16 16.59
CA LEU A 138 3.54 11.77 15.79
C LEU A 138 4.83 11.92 16.60
N PRO A 139 5.76 10.95 16.55
CA PRO A 139 7.13 11.13 17.06
C PRO A 139 7.81 12.35 16.44
N VAL A 140 8.74 12.98 17.17
CA VAL A 140 9.41 14.23 16.75
C VAL A 140 10.07 14.11 15.38
N ASP A 141 10.70 12.97 15.11
CA ASP A 141 11.41 12.71 13.85
C ASP A 141 10.61 11.89 12.85
N PHE A 142 9.27 11.86 12.99
CA PHE A 142 8.39 11.09 12.10
C PHE A 142 8.45 11.64 10.68
N ARG A 143 8.88 10.78 9.75
CA ARG A 143 8.99 11.11 8.33
C ARG A 143 8.38 10.01 7.49
N ARG A 144 7.42 10.37 6.65
CA ARG A 144 6.83 9.46 5.66
C ARG A 144 6.57 10.20 4.37
N LYS A 145 6.47 9.42 3.29
CA LYS A 145 6.09 9.89 1.94
C LYS A 145 4.81 10.73 2.01
N ARG A 146 4.67 11.62 1.08
CA ARG A 146 3.43 12.38 0.87
C ARG A 146 2.85 11.98 -0.49
N TRP A 147 1.70 11.36 -0.46
CA TRP A 147 0.95 10.93 -1.63
C TRP A 147 -0.08 12.00 -1.98
N ASP A 148 0.37 13.14 -2.48
CA ASP A 148 -0.45 14.18 -3.07
C ASP A 148 -0.35 14.18 -4.59
N LEU A 149 -1.09 15.04 -5.27
CA LEU A 149 -1.16 15.05 -6.72
C LEU A 149 0.21 15.26 -7.38
N GLU A 150 1.05 16.15 -6.82
CA GLU A 150 2.41 16.41 -7.32
C GLU A 150 3.30 15.17 -7.20
N ALA A 151 3.29 14.52 -6.04
CA ALA A 151 4.09 13.34 -5.79
C ALA A 151 3.63 12.10 -6.57
N MET A 152 2.33 12.02 -6.89
CA MET A 152 1.76 10.90 -7.62
C MET A 152 1.92 11.02 -9.14
N VAL A 153 1.62 12.19 -9.71
CA VAL A 153 1.50 12.36 -11.18
C VAL A 153 2.17 13.61 -11.70
N GLY A 154 2.80 14.41 -10.84
CA GLY A 154 3.56 15.62 -11.20
C GLY A 154 4.89 15.32 -11.91
N PRO A 155 5.63 16.35 -12.28
CA PRO A 155 6.91 16.21 -13.00
C PRO A 155 7.99 15.40 -12.26
N ARG A 156 7.88 15.29 -10.93
CA ARG A 156 8.81 14.56 -10.06
C ARG A 156 8.10 13.45 -9.29
N ALA A 157 7.09 12.83 -9.92
CA ALA A 157 6.34 11.74 -9.31
C ALA A 157 7.24 10.58 -8.89
N PHE A 158 6.91 9.93 -7.76
CA PHE A 158 7.73 8.87 -7.14
C PHE A 158 8.04 7.71 -8.08
N TRP A 159 7.08 7.29 -8.91
CA TRP A 159 7.24 6.18 -9.84
C TRP A 159 7.50 6.64 -11.28
N GLY A 160 7.87 7.91 -11.46
CA GLY A 160 8.18 8.48 -12.76
C GLY A 160 6.95 8.99 -13.49
N SER A 161 7.12 9.28 -14.79
CA SER A 161 6.06 9.88 -15.58
C SER A 161 5.02 8.85 -16.03
N TRP A 162 3.76 9.08 -15.75
CA TRP A 162 2.64 8.31 -16.31
C TRP A 162 2.60 8.33 -17.85
N ARG A 163 3.21 9.34 -18.49
CA ARG A 163 3.35 9.42 -19.96
C ARG A 163 4.25 8.32 -20.54
N ALA A 164 5.06 7.67 -19.68
CA ALA A 164 5.86 6.51 -20.07
C ALA A 164 5.07 5.19 -19.99
N ALA A 165 3.78 5.22 -19.65
CA ALA A 165 2.96 4.03 -19.49
C ALA A 165 2.99 3.15 -20.75
N ILE A 166 3.13 1.84 -20.54
CA ILE A 166 3.32 0.86 -21.60
C ILE A 166 2.10 0.84 -22.54
N GLY A 167 2.31 1.10 -23.83
CA GLY A 167 1.23 1.10 -24.83
C GLY A 167 0.33 2.34 -24.82
N LEU A 168 0.70 3.40 -24.12
CA LEU A 168 -0.06 4.65 -24.10
C LEU A 168 0.01 5.35 -25.49
N THR A 169 -1.17 5.65 -26.06
CA THR A 169 -1.29 6.34 -27.35
C THR A 169 -1.41 7.86 -27.15
N PRO A 170 -1.16 8.68 -28.21
CA PRO A 170 -1.39 10.13 -28.15
C PRO A 170 -2.83 10.51 -27.76
N ALA A 171 -3.83 9.76 -28.23
CA ALA A 171 -5.22 9.95 -27.83
C ALA A 171 -5.42 9.64 -26.33
N GLY A 172 -4.83 8.54 -25.83
CA GLY A 172 -4.85 8.20 -24.40
C GLY A 172 -4.18 9.27 -23.54
N VAL A 173 -3.08 9.88 -24.00
CA VAL A 173 -2.45 11.02 -23.30
C VAL A 173 -3.43 12.16 -23.12
N ALA A 174 -4.13 12.58 -24.18
CA ALA A 174 -5.09 13.68 -24.10
C ALA A 174 -6.25 13.39 -23.13
N ILE A 175 -6.73 12.13 -23.10
CA ILE A 175 -7.80 11.70 -22.18
C ILE A 175 -7.30 11.75 -20.72
N ILE A 176 -6.11 11.22 -20.44
CA ILE A 176 -5.54 11.23 -19.08
C ILE A 176 -5.25 12.67 -18.62
N GLU A 177 -4.74 13.54 -19.52
CA GLU A 177 -4.55 14.97 -19.21
C GLU A 177 -5.87 15.65 -18.85
N GLY A 178 -6.93 15.40 -19.62
CA GLY A 178 -8.27 15.90 -19.30
C GLY A 178 -8.77 15.41 -17.94
N ALA A 179 -8.59 14.11 -17.65
CA ALA A 179 -8.96 13.53 -16.37
C ALA A 179 -8.15 14.14 -15.21
N LEU A 180 -6.84 14.34 -15.37
CA LEU A 180 -5.99 14.99 -14.36
C LEU A 180 -6.42 16.44 -14.09
N GLY A 181 -6.83 17.19 -15.11
CA GLY A 181 -7.40 18.52 -14.94
C GLY A 181 -8.69 18.52 -14.10
N VAL A 182 -9.57 17.53 -14.32
CA VAL A 182 -10.78 17.34 -13.50
C VAL A 182 -10.43 16.91 -12.07
N ILE A 183 -9.48 15.99 -11.90
CA ILE A 183 -8.99 15.51 -10.61
C ILE A 183 -8.42 16.67 -9.80
N ASP A 184 -7.54 17.48 -10.38
CA ASP A 184 -6.95 18.66 -9.72
C ASP A 184 -8.01 19.64 -9.23
N ALA A 185 -8.97 20.01 -10.09
CA ALA A 185 -10.06 20.90 -9.73
C ALA A 185 -10.98 20.33 -8.64
N ARG A 186 -11.21 19.01 -8.63
CA ARG A 186 -12.00 18.34 -7.59
C ARG A 186 -11.27 18.30 -6.27
N LEU A 187 -9.98 17.90 -6.25
CA LEU A 187 -9.17 17.84 -5.04
C LEU A 187 -8.91 19.22 -4.45
N ALA A 188 -8.74 20.26 -5.28
CA ALA A 188 -8.66 21.64 -4.80
C ALA A 188 -9.92 22.08 -4.04
N ARG A 189 -11.12 21.69 -4.51
CA ARG A 189 -12.39 21.96 -3.83
C ARG A 189 -12.60 21.08 -2.61
N TYR A 190 -12.24 19.80 -2.70
CA TYR A 190 -12.35 18.85 -1.60
C TYR A 190 -11.43 19.26 -0.44
N GLY A 191 -10.25 19.77 -0.77
CA GLY A 191 -9.28 20.26 0.19
C GLY A 191 -8.49 19.16 0.88
N SER A 192 -7.53 19.56 1.71
CA SER A 192 -6.62 18.68 2.46
C SER A 192 -6.56 19.05 3.95
N GLY A 193 -7.70 19.46 4.50
CA GLY A 193 -7.82 19.70 5.95
C GLY A 193 -7.64 18.42 6.77
N PRO A 194 -7.45 18.55 8.10
CA PRO A 194 -7.14 17.41 8.98
C PRO A 194 -8.25 16.34 9.02
N ASP A 195 -9.48 16.68 8.63
CA ASP A 195 -10.58 15.72 8.53
C ASP A 195 -10.53 14.87 7.26
N ARG A 196 -9.74 15.26 6.26
CA ARG A 196 -9.67 14.63 4.94
C ARG A 196 -8.29 14.10 4.57
N PHE A 197 -7.24 14.65 5.18
CA PHE A 197 -5.86 14.36 4.85
C PHE A 197 -5.06 14.04 6.10
N GLY A 198 -4.33 12.94 6.08
CA GLY A 198 -3.53 12.48 7.22
C GLY A 198 -2.73 11.24 6.86
N LEU A 199 -2.25 10.53 7.88
CA LEU A 199 -1.51 9.30 7.70
C LEU A 199 -2.46 8.17 7.28
N VAL A 200 -2.15 7.51 6.17
CA VAL A 200 -2.90 6.40 5.57
C VAL A 200 -1.97 5.23 5.27
N HIS A 201 -2.54 4.06 5.02
CA HIS A 201 -1.77 2.88 4.60
C HIS A 201 -1.20 3.03 3.19
N ALA A 202 -1.97 3.60 2.29
CA ALA A 202 -1.63 3.90 0.90
C ALA A 202 -1.42 2.69 -0.02
N ASP A 203 -1.60 1.44 0.47
CA ASP A 203 -1.47 0.22 -0.34
C ASP A 203 -2.32 -0.96 0.16
N LEU A 204 -3.61 -0.74 0.43
CA LEU A 204 -4.55 -1.73 1.01
C LEU A 204 -5.09 -2.77 0.02
N HIS A 205 -4.37 -3.07 -1.08
CA HIS A 205 -4.84 -4.07 -2.03
C HIS A 205 -4.89 -5.48 -1.43
N LEU A 206 -5.63 -6.39 -2.06
CA LEU A 206 -5.95 -7.71 -1.51
C LEU A 206 -4.74 -8.54 -1.07
N ALA A 207 -3.58 -8.39 -1.73
CA ALA A 207 -2.36 -9.13 -1.36
C ALA A 207 -1.75 -8.65 -0.03
N ASN A 208 -2.08 -7.44 0.43
CA ASN A 208 -1.65 -6.87 1.71
C ASN A 208 -2.65 -7.12 2.85
N LEU A 209 -3.66 -7.97 2.58
CA LEU A 209 -4.63 -8.44 3.55
C LEU A 209 -4.38 -9.92 3.85
N LEU A 210 -4.47 -10.30 5.12
CA LEU A 210 -4.43 -11.71 5.51
C LEU A 210 -5.74 -12.05 6.23
N VAL A 211 -6.44 -13.04 5.70
CA VAL A 211 -7.65 -13.58 6.34
C VAL A 211 -7.35 -14.93 6.98
N HIS A 212 -7.78 -15.05 8.22
CA HIS A 212 -7.68 -16.27 9.00
C HIS A 212 -8.94 -16.40 9.86
N ASP A 213 -9.75 -17.41 9.60
CA ASP A 213 -11.11 -17.55 10.13
C ASP A 213 -11.95 -16.29 9.80
N THR A 214 -12.40 -15.56 10.81
CA THR A 214 -13.18 -14.33 10.67
C THR A 214 -12.34 -13.05 10.83
N ASN A 215 -11.03 -13.20 11.05
CA ASN A 215 -10.13 -12.09 11.32
C ASN A 215 -9.51 -11.56 10.03
N LEU A 216 -9.48 -10.24 9.90
CA LEU A 216 -8.76 -9.52 8.86
C LEU A 216 -7.54 -8.83 9.46
N ARG A 217 -6.37 -9.13 8.91
CA ARG A 217 -5.09 -8.53 9.28
C ARG A 217 -4.55 -7.70 8.15
N ILE A 218 -3.91 -6.60 8.49
CA ILE A 218 -3.29 -5.69 7.53
C ILE A 218 -1.76 -5.85 7.64
N ILE A 219 -1.11 -6.02 6.50
CA ILE A 219 0.35 -6.12 6.41
C ILE A 219 0.90 -5.13 5.38
N ASP A 220 2.21 -4.99 5.36
CA ASP A 220 2.97 -4.20 4.39
C ASP A 220 2.64 -2.70 4.38
N PHE A 221 3.08 -2.02 5.43
CA PHE A 221 2.96 -0.57 5.61
C PHE A 221 4.08 0.22 4.92
N ASP A 222 4.86 -0.38 4.01
CA ASP A 222 6.04 0.28 3.42
C ASP A 222 5.69 1.56 2.65
N ASP A 223 4.51 1.63 2.08
CA ASP A 223 4.01 2.82 1.40
C ASP A 223 3.18 3.74 2.28
N CYS A 224 2.98 3.40 3.58
CA CYS A 224 2.21 4.29 4.45
C CYS A 224 2.78 5.70 4.41
N GLY A 225 1.90 6.69 4.40
CA GLY A 225 2.29 8.08 4.23
C GLY A 225 1.11 9.02 4.35
N PHE A 226 1.35 10.30 4.12
CA PHE A 226 0.30 11.31 4.21
C PHE A 226 -0.45 11.42 2.89
N SER A 227 -1.76 11.20 2.94
CA SER A 227 -2.66 11.32 1.78
C SER A 227 -4.08 11.65 2.23
N TRP A 228 -5.01 11.76 1.28
CA TRP A 228 -6.45 11.82 1.60
C TRP A 228 -6.91 10.47 2.14
N PHE A 229 -7.73 10.48 3.17
CA PHE A 229 -8.21 9.25 3.80
C PHE A 229 -8.94 8.33 2.81
N MET A 230 -9.71 8.88 1.88
CA MET A 230 -10.43 8.11 0.87
C MET A 230 -9.52 7.47 -0.18
N TYR A 231 -8.24 7.83 -0.24
CA TYR A 231 -7.25 7.19 -1.08
C TYR A 231 -7.02 5.71 -0.70
N ASP A 232 -7.22 5.34 0.57
CA ASP A 232 -7.08 3.93 0.99
C ASP A 232 -8.14 3.01 0.35
N PHE A 233 -9.36 3.48 0.05
CA PHE A 233 -10.28 2.71 -0.78
C PHE A 233 -9.75 2.52 -2.21
N ALA A 234 -9.19 3.58 -2.81
CA ALA A 234 -8.61 3.49 -4.15
C ALA A 234 -7.48 2.46 -4.23
N THR A 235 -6.66 2.38 -3.18
CA THR A 235 -5.60 1.36 -3.10
C THR A 235 -6.18 -0.04 -2.88
N ALA A 236 -7.26 -0.17 -2.13
CA ALA A 236 -7.90 -1.46 -1.86
C ALA A 236 -8.47 -2.13 -3.12
N VAL A 237 -8.94 -1.34 -4.09
CA VAL A 237 -9.43 -1.84 -5.38
C VAL A 237 -8.36 -1.90 -6.47
N SER A 238 -7.08 -1.64 -6.15
CA SER A 238 -5.99 -1.73 -7.13
C SER A 238 -6.00 -3.10 -7.83
N PHE A 239 -5.85 -3.07 -9.15
CA PHE A 239 -5.87 -4.20 -10.08
C PHE A 239 -7.26 -4.82 -10.35
N ILE A 240 -8.30 -4.44 -9.61
CA ILE A 240 -9.68 -4.91 -9.80
C ILE A 240 -10.66 -3.76 -10.12
N GLU A 241 -10.21 -2.54 -10.32
CA GLU A 241 -11.01 -1.32 -10.48
C GLU A 241 -12.02 -1.39 -11.65
N HIS A 242 -11.73 -2.26 -12.62
CA HIS A 242 -12.56 -2.49 -13.80
C HIS A 242 -13.65 -3.56 -13.61
N GLN A 243 -13.64 -4.27 -12.49
CA GLN A 243 -14.61 -5.33 -12.24
C GLN A 243 -16.02 -4.77 -12.01
N PRO A 244 -17.06 -5.48 -12.48
CA PRO A 244 -18.43 -4.98 -12.39
C PRO A 244 -18.98 -4.89 -10.96
N ASN A 245 -18.37 -5.61 -10.00
CA ASN A 245 -18.76 -5.63 -8.60
C ASN A 245 -18.12 -4.51 -7.75
N VAL A 246 -17.27 -3.64 -8.31
CA VAL A 246 -16.62 -2.55 -7.55
C VAL A 246 -17.64 -1.61 -6.88
N PRO A 247 -18.81 -1.28 -7.47
CA PRO A 247 -19.85 -0.55 -6.75
C PRO A 247 -20.34 -1.25 -5.47
N ASP A 248 -20.47 -2.59 -5.48
CA ASP A 248 -20.85 -3.36 -4.30
C ASP A 248 -19.73 -3.34 -3.24
N LEU A 249 -18.46 -3.43 -3.68
CA LEU A 249 -17.31 -3.30 -2.80
C LEU A 249 -17.25 -1.92 -2.14
N LEU A 250 -17.55 -0.85 -2.89
CA LEU A 250 -17.64 0.51 -2.36
C LEU A 250 -18.76 0.64 -1.34
N SER A 251 -19.93 0.10 -1.65
CA SER A 251 -21.08 0.10 -0.74
C SER A 251 -20.76 -0.63 0.56
N ALA A 252 -20.15 -1.82 0.49
CA ALA A 252 -19.75 -2.60 1.65
C ALA A 252 -18.68 -1.87 2.47
N TRP A 253 -17.63 -1.35 1.82
CA TRP A 253 -16.56 -0.62 2.49
C TRP A 253 -17.08 0.62 3.21
N THR A 254 -17.96 1.41 2.58
CA THR A 254 -18.55 2.60 3.20
C THR A 254 -19.45 2.25 4.37
N ALA A 255 -20.21 1.15 4.29
CA ALA A 255 -21.01 0.64 5.40
C ALA A 255 -20.11 0.25 6.58
N GLY A 256 -19.04 -0.49 6.31
CA GLY A 256 -18.02 -0.84 7.31
C GLY A 256 -17.36 0.39 7.93
N TYR A 257 -16.93 1.32 7.11
CA TYR A 257 -16.27 2.55 7.57
C TYR A 257 -17.16 3.36 8.52
N ARG A 258 -18.43 3.52 8.20
CA ARG A 258 -19.42 4.26 9.02
C ARG A 258 -19.65 3.65 10.40
N ARG A 259 -19.32 2.38 10.63
CA ARG A 259 -19.39 1.78 11.98
C ARG A 259 -18.31 2.31 12.93
N ALA A 260 -17.19 2.77 12.41
CA ALA A 260 -16.03 3.17 13.22
C ALA A 260 -15.67 4.66 13.13
N ALA A 261 -16.08 5.36 12.07
CA ALA A 261 -15.83 6.79 11.89
C ALA A 261 -16.91 7.46 11.03
N THR A 262 -16.99 8.78 11.12
CA THR A 262 -17.86 9.58 10.25
C THR A 262 -17.33 9.53 8.82
N LEU A 263 -18.27 9.34 7.87
CA LEU A 263 -18.01 9.36 6.44
C LEU A 263 -19.13 10.19 5.79
N THR A 264 -18.78 11.34 5.23
CA THR A 264 -19.72 12.25 4.62
C THR A 264 -20.02 11.86 3.17
N GLU A 265 -21.16 12.33 2.63
CA GLU A 265 -21.48 12.14 1.21
C GLU A 265 -20.42 12.82 0.30
N ALA A 266 -19.81 13.92 0.77
CA ALA A 266 -18.71 14.58 0.05
C ALA A 266 -17.46 13.69 -0.02
N ASP A 267 -17.15 12.94 1.03
CA ASP A 267 -16.04 11.99 1.02
C ASP A 267 -16.30 10.84 0.02
N ILE A 268 -17.50 10.27 0.04
CA ILE A 268 -17.90 9.21 -0.88
C ILE A 268 -17.88 9.70 -2.33
N ALA A 269 -18.35 10.90 -2.59
CA ALA A 269 -18.39 11.48 -3.94
C ALA A 269 -16.98 11.69 -4.55
N GLU A 270 -15.95 11.79 -3.72
CA GLU A 270 -14.56 11.92 -4.20
C GLU A 270 -13.82 10.59 -4.38
N ILE A 271 -14.34 9.47 -3.88
CA ILE A 271 -13.71 8.15 -4.05
C ILE A 271 -13.41 7.81 -5.52
N PRO A 272 -14.30 8.04 -6.50
CA PRO A 272 -13.99 7.81 -7.92
C PRO A 272 -12.77 8.60 -8.42
N THR A 273 -12.56 9.82 -7.91
CA THR A 273 -11.40 10.65 -8.21
C THR A 273 -10.10 9.96 -7.78
N PHE A 274 -10.07 9.43 -6.56
CA PHE A 274 -8.91 8.74 -6.02
C PHE A 274 -8.63 7.42 -6.74
N VAL A 275 -9.68 6.68 -7.13
CA VAL A 275 -9.50 5.41 -7.89
C VAL A 275 -8.83 5.67 -9.24
N VAL A 276 -9.28 6.69 -9.99
CA VAL A 276 -8.66 7.03 -11.27
C VAL A 276 -7.25 7.59 -11.08
N LEU A 277 -7.03 8.42 -10.05
CA LEU A 277 -5.69 8.93 -9.72
C LEU A 277 -4.72 7.78 -9.40
N ARG A 278 -5.11 6.82 -8.54
CA ARG A 278 -4.31 5.63 -8.24
C ARG A 278 -4.01 4.81 -9.49
N ARG A 279 -4.99 4.67 -10.37
CA ARG A 279 -4.84 3.94 -11.63
C ARG A 279 -3.80 4.58 -12.55
N ILE A 280 -3.82 5.91 -12.68
CA ILE A 280 -2.83 6.67 -13.46
C ILE A 280 -1.44 6.51 -12.83
N LEU A 281 -1.31 6.63 -11.52
CA LEU A 281 -0.07 6.42 -10.78
C LEU A 281 0.51 5.02 -11.03
N LEU A 282 -0.31 3.97 -10.93
CA LEU A 282 0.12 2.59 -11.18
C LEU A 282 0.54 2.36 -12.63
N SER A 283 0.01 3.10 -13.60
CA SER A 283 0.50 3.04 -14.98
C SER A 283 1.96 3.50 -15.11
N ALA A 284 2.38 4.49 -14.31
CA ALA A 284 3.78 4.89 -14.19
C ALA A 284 4.62 3.81 -13.48
N TRP A 285 4.07 3.17 -12.45
CA TRP A 285 4.74 2.06 -11.76
C TRP A 285 5.05 0.91 -12.72
N PHE A 286 4.10 0.48 -13.55
CA PHE A 286 4.32 -0.55 -14.57
C PHE A 286 5.46 -0.19 -15.53
N ALA A 287 5.57 1.07 -15.92
CA ALA A 287 6.63 1.54 -16.81
C ALA A 287 8.01 1.55 -16.13
N SER A 288 8.08 2.01 -14.88
CA SER A 288 9.32 2.10 -14.12
C SER A 288 9.82 0.76 -13.55
N HIS A 289 8.95 -0.27 -13.54
CA HIS A 289 9.24 -1.64 -13.09
C HIS A 289 9.00 -2.66 -14.21
N SER A 290 9.37 -2.31 -15.44
CA SER A 290 9.14 -3.14 -16.63
C SER A 290 9.83 -4.51 -16.58
N GLU A 291 10.80 -4.71 -15.69
CA GLU A 291 11.46 -5.98 -15.41
C GLU A 291 10.62 -6.98 -14.59
N VAL A 292 9.57 -6.48 -13.89
CA VAL A 292 8.70 -7.34 -13.06
C VAL A 292 7.74 -8.13 -13.97
N PRO A 293 7.55 -9.45 -13.74
CA PRO A 293 6.68 -10.28 -14.58
C PRO A 293 5.26 -9.72 -14.75
N MET A 294 4.68 -9.14 -13.71
CA MET A 294 3.36 -8.51 -13.76
C MET A 294 3.33 -7.35 -14.77
N ALA A 295 4.36 -6.51 -14.81
CA ALA A 295 4.45 -5.39 -15.74
C ALA A 295 4.55 -5.87 -17.19
N GLN A 296 5.30 -6.94 -17.44
CA GLN A 296 5.43 -7.53 -18.76
C GLN A 296 4.13 -8.16 -19.28
N GLN A 297 3.35 -8.77 -18.39
CA GLN A 297 2.10 -9.45 -18.74
C GLN A 297 0.91 -8.51 -18.88
N MET A 298 0.81 -7.51 -18.02
CA MET A 298 -0.39 -6.70 -17.87
C MET A 298 -0.21 -5.24 -18.32
N GLY A 299 1.01 -4.72 -18.44
CA GLY A 299 1.27 -3.28 -18.56
C GLY A 299 0.46 -2.57 -19.65
N ALA A 300 0.41 -3.09 -20.89
CA ALA A 300 -0.35 -2.47 -21.97
C ALA A 300 -1.86 -2.55 -21.76
N ALA A 301 -2.39 -3.69 -21.29
CA ALA A 301 -3.81 -3.85 -20.98
C ALA A 301 -4.22 -2.97 -19.80
N TYR A 302 -3.33 -2.83 -18.79
CA TYR A 302 -3.55 -1.95 -17.67
C TYR A 302 -3.66 -0.49 -18.12
N THR A 303 -2.77 -0.03 -18.99
CA THR A 303 -2.79 1.33 -19.55
C THR A 303 -4.07 1.58 -20.35
N ALA A 304 -4.50 0.64 -21.19
CA ALA A 304 -5.76 0.76 -21.94
C ALA A 304 -6.97 0.88 -21.01
N GLY A 305 -7.03 0.05 -19.96
CA GLY A 305 -8.07 0.16 -18.93
C GLY A 305 -7.99 1.45 -18.10
N THR A 306 -6.80 2.04 -17.94
CA THR A 306 -6.63 3.35 -17.30
C THR A 306 -7.26 4.46 -18.15
N VAL A 307 -7.08 4.43 -19.47
CA VAL A 307 -7.70 5.38 -20.39
C VAL A 307 -9.23 5.25 -20.34
N ASP A 308 -9.79 4.02 -20.38
CA ASP A 308 -11.25 3.78 -20.24
C ASP A 308 -11.81 4.37 -18.94
N LEU A 309 -11.16 4.12 -17.81
CA LEU A 309 -11.61 4.66 -16.52
C LEU A 309 -11.50 6.19 -16.46
N ALA A 310 -10.48 6.78 -17.10
CA ALA A 310 -10.35 8.22 -17.23
C ALA A 310 -11.49 8.83 -18.07
N GLU A 311 -11.87 8.22 -19.21
CA GLU A 311 -13.04 8.63 -20.01
C GLU A 311 -14.34 8.53 -19.21
N ARG A 312 -14.52 7.45 -18.45
CA ARG A 312 -15.70 7.26 -17.59
C ARG A 312 -15.78 8.31 -16.48
N LEU A 313 -14.65 8.72 -15.91
CA LEU A 313 -14.59 9.83 -14.95
C LEU A 313 -15.01 11.15 -15.62
N LEU A 314 -14.45 11.46 -16.79
CA LEU A 314 -14.77 12.67 -17.56
C LEU A 314 -16.26 12.74 -17.94
N SER A 315 -16.87 11.62 -18.34
CA SER A 315 -18.28 11.53 -18.67
C SER A 315 -19.21 11.44 -17.45
N GLY A 316 -18.66 11.39 -16.25
CA GLY A 316 -19.41 11.24 -15.01
C GLY A 316 -20.13 9.88 -14.86
N LYS A 317 -19.63 8.82 -15.49
CA LYS A 317 -20.23 7.48 -15.48
C LYS A 317 -19.48 6.48 -14.61
N PHE A 318 -18.41 6.90 -13.93
CA PHE A 318 -17.61 6.01 -13.11
C PHE A 318 -18.09 5.99 -11.65
N LEU A 319 -18.41 4.80 -11.14
CA LEU A 319 -18.87 4.54 -9.75
C LEU A 319 -20.07 5.42 -9.34
N ARG A 320 -21.04 5.55 -10.25
CA ARG A 320 -22.32 6.21 -9.98
C ARG A 320 -23.44 5.19 -9.88
#